data_d95b7e5c7af521de1cf7371457ea94ed
#
_entry.id   d95b7e5c7af521de1cf7371457ea94ed
#
_cell.length_a   1.000
_cell.length_b   1.000
_cell.length_c   1.000
_cell.angle_alpha   90.00
_cell.angle_beta   90.00
_cell.angle_gamma   90.00
#
_symmetry.space_group_name_H-M   'P 1'
#
loop_
_entity.id
_entity.type
_entity.pdbx_description
1 polymer ?
#
loop_
_entity_poly.entity_id
_entity_poly.type
_entity_poly.pdbx_seq_one_letter_code
_entity_poly.pdbx_strand_id
1 'polypeptide(L)'
;AIKKQQKEQDRIAMYTNMGLNQWGINENAQTWYLALKFHLPSSRNGDGLPILRQYQTFTEKSSRIYPLWIIDGQQFNSPPVDVLALSPLIRKVRILVNAAETNRWGKQARAGVIVLETAR
;
A
#
# COMPACT_ATOMS: atom_id res chain seq x y z
N ALA A 1 -17.67 -18.01 13.43
CA ALA A 1 -18.70 -17.82 14.40
C ALA A 1 -19.21 -16.37 14.43
N ILE A 2 -20.15 -16.09 15.31
CA ILE A 2 -20.86 -14.82 15.36
C ILE A 2 -19.90 -13.64 15.60
N LYS A 3 -18.93 -13.79 16.47
CA LYS A 3 -17.97 -12.71 16.76
C LYS A 3 -17.14 -12.32 15.56
N LYS A 4 -16.77 -13.29 14.74
CA LYS A 4 -15.96 -13.04 13.55
C LYS A 4 -16.77 -12.27 12.50
N GLN A 5 -18.02 -12.65 12.31
CA GLN A 5 -18.92 -11.96 11.38
C GLN A 5 -19.19 -10.51 11.83
N GLN A 6 -19.35 -10.32 13.14
CA GLN A 6 -19.60 -8.98 13.68
C GLN A 6 -18.39 -8.07 13.47
N LYS A 7 -17.17 -8.56 13.69
CA LYS A 7 -15.95 -7.78 13.45
C LYS A 7 -15.83 -7.38 11.98
N GLU A 8 -16.18 -8.30 11.07
CA GLU A 8 -16.10 -8.01 9.65
C GLU A 8 -17.12 -6.95 9.23
N GLN A 9 -18.34 -7.05 9.73
CA GLN A 9 -19.38 -6.06 9.47
C GLN A 9 -19.01 -4.68 10.04
N ASP A 10 -18.43 -4.65 11.24
CA ASP A 10 -17.98 -3.41 11.86
C ASP A 10 -16.87 -2.76 11.06
N ARG A 11 -15.94 -3.55 10.52
CA ARG A 11 -14.86 -3.05 9.67
C ARG A 11 -15.41 -2.45 8.39
N ILE A 12 -16.35 -3.14 7.74
CA ILE A 12 -16.96 -2.65 6.50
C ILE A 12 -17.71 -1.33 6.75
N ALA A 13 -18.43 -1.25 7.87
CA ALA A 13 -19.15 -0.02 8.24
C ALA A 13 -18.16 1.13 8.45
N MET A 14 -17.03 0.87 9.10
CA MET A 14 -16.00 1.89 9.29
C MET A 14 -15.44 2.37 7.95
N TYR A 15 -15.13 1.47 7.05
CA TYR A 15 -14.63 1.81 5.72
C TYR A 15 -15.66 2.66 4.96
N THR A 16 -16.93 2.28 5.02
CA THR A 16 -18.00 3.03 4.35
C THR A 16 -18.08 4.45 4.89
N ASN A 17 -17.98 4.64 6.21
CA ASN A 17 -18.01 5.96 6.83
C ASN A 17 -16.82 6.82 6.42
N MET A 18 -15.71 6.20 6.05
CA MET A 18 -14.51 6.90 5.61
C MET A 18 -14.46 7.14 4.10
N GLY A 19 -15.50 6.74 3.36
CA GLY A 19 -15.52 6.87 1.92
C GLY A 19 -14.69 5.81 1.20
N LEU A 20 -14.44 4.67 1.85
CA LEU A 20 -13.64 3.58 1.31
C LEU A 20 -14.53 2.41 0.92
N ASN A 21 -14.03 1.56 0.03
CA ASN A 21 -14.77 0.34 -0.30
C ASN A 21 -14.58 -0.72 0.79
N GLN A 22 -15.16 -1.91 0.60
CA GLN A 22 -15.14 -2.94 1.64
C GLN A 22 -13.73 -3.49 1.94
N TRP A 23 -12.77 -3.20 1.10
CA TRP A 23 -11.36 -3.59 1.31
C TRP A 23 -10.50 -2.44 1.82
N GLY A 24 -11.11 -1.29 2.17
CA GLY A 24 -10.40 -0.15 2.70
C GLY A 24 -9.64 0.66 1.66
N ILE A 25 -10.08 0.61 0.41
CA ILE A 25 -9.44 1.30 -0.70
C ILE A 25 -10.31 2.48 -1.14
N ASN A 26 -9.68 3.63 -1.36
CA ASN A 26 -10.36 4.78 -1.93
C ASN A 26 -10.31 4.68 -3.46
N GLU A 27 -11.41 4.24 -4.04
CA GLU A 27 -11.50 4.03 -5.49
C GLU A 27 -11.53 5.32 -6.30
N ASN A 28 -11.81 6.45 -5.64
CA ASN A 28 -11.90 7.75 -6.29
C ASN A 28 -10.59 8.55 -6.15
N ALA A 29 -9.59 8.00 -5.50
CA ALA A 29 -8.32 8.70 -5.30
C ALA A 29 -7.56 8.83 -6.62
N GLN A 30 -6.93 9.97 -6.81
CA GLN A 30 -6.16 10.24 -8.02
C GLN A 30 -4.69 9.83 -7.89
N THR A 31 -4.24 9.47 -6.69
CA THR A 31 -2.87 9.03 -6.44
C THR A 31 -2.87 7.72 -5.66
N TRP A 32 -1.80 6.96 -5.80
CA TRP A 32 -1.63 5.70 -5.07
C TRP A 32 -1.55 5.94 -3.56
N TYR A 33 -0.91 7.04 -3.14
CA TYR A 33 -0.83 7.37 -1.72
C TYR A 33 -2.23 7.52 -1.11
N LEU A 34 -3.11 8.28 -1.77
CA LEU A 34 -4.46 8.51 -1.27
C LEU A 34 -5.33 7.25 -1.36
N ALA A 35 -5.13 6.45 -2.40
CA ALA A 35 -5.90 5.21 -2.57
C ALA A 35 -5.65 4.21 -1.46
N LEU A 36 -4.39 4.10 -1.01
CA LEU A 36 -3.97 3.10 -0.03
C LEU A 36 -3.77 3.69 1.37
N LYS A 37 -4.07 4.95 1.58
CA LYS A 37 -3.73 5.68 2.80
C LYS A 37 -4.17 4.98 4.09
N PHE A 38 -5.32 4.36 4.09
CA PHE A 38 -5.83 3.67 5.28
C PHE A 38 -4.89 2.54 5.71
N HIS A 39 -4.26 1.86 4.75
CA HIS A 39 -3.34 0.75 5.03
C HIS A 39 -1.91 1.20 5.28
N LEU A 40 -1.65 2.52 5.23
CA LEU A 40 -0.30 3.09 5.30
C LEU A 40 -0.21 4.17 6.38
N PRO A 41 -0.47 3.82 7.66
CA PRO A 41 -0.62 4.85 8.70
C PRO A 41 0.63 5.67 8.96
N SER A 42 1.81 5.13 8.68
CA SER A 42 3.09 5.82 8.92
C SER A 42 3.77 6.27 7.64
N SER A 43 3.06 6.27 6.52
CA SER A 43 3.64 6.62 5.24
C SER A 43 3.57 8.11 4.96
N ARG A 44 4.36 8.55 3.98
CA ARG A 44 4.37 9.92 3.49
C ARG A 44 4.06 9.93 2.00
N ASN A 45 3.57 11.08 1.53
CA ASN A 45 3.27 11.27 0.11
C ASN A 45 4.53 11.71 -0.62
N GLY A 46 4.98 10.89 -1.56
CA GLY A 46 6.12 11.19 -2.43
C GLY A 46 5.67 11.36 -3.88
N ASP A 47 5.17 12.53 -4.23
CA ASP A 47 4.65 12.83 -5.58
C ASP A 47 3.55 11.85 -6.00
N GLY A 48 2.66 11.55 -5.07
CA GLY A 48 1.53 10.66 -5.32
C GLY A 48 1.78 9.19 -5.02
N LEU A 49 3.02 8.82 -4.72
CA LEU A 49 3.36 7.45 -4.36
C LEU A 49 3.66 7.35 -2.86
N PRO A 50 3.28 6.25 -2.20
CA PRO A 50 3.58 6.08 -0.79
C PRO A 50 5.08 5.91 -0.53
N ILE A 51 5.57 6.56 0.51
CA ILE A 51 6.93 6.36 1.01
C ILE A 51 6.80 5.78 2.41
N LEU A 52 7.28 4.55 2.59
CA LEU A 52 7.18 3.84 3.87
C LEU A 52 8.32 4.21 4.81
N ARG A 53 9.51 4.44 4.26
CA ARG A 53 10.68 4.84 5.02
C ARG A 53 11.39 5.95 4.29
N GLN A 54 11.96 6.87 5.05
CA GLN A 54 12.77 7.93 4.49
C GLN A 54 14.22 7.74 4.96
N TYR A 55 15.12 7.60 4.01
CA TYR A 55 16.55 7.51 4.29
C TYR A 55 17.17 8.87 4.07
N GLN A 56 17.99 9.28 5.03
CA GLN A 56 18.79 10.48 4.90
C GLN A 56 20.25 10.06 4.82
N THR A 57 20.94 10.54 3.80
CA THR A 57 22.37 10.37 3.68
C THR A 57 23.04 11.73 3.72
N PHE A 58 24.31 11.77 4.12
CA PHE A 58 25.05 13.04 4.20
C PHE A 58 25.26 13.68 2.83
N THR A 59 25.26 12.88 1.78
CA THR A 59 25.54 13.34 0.42
C THR A 59 24.29 13.70 -0.37
N GLU A 60 23.14 13.20 0.05
CA GLU A 60 21.88 13.45 -0.65
C GLU A 60 20.86 14.00 0.31
N LYS A 61 20.55 15.28 0.15
CA LYS A 61 19.49 15.89 0.95
C LYS A 61 18.17 15.35 0.49
N SER A 62 17.48 14.63 1.41
CA SER A 62 16.14 14.10 1.19
C SER A 62 16.01 13.16 -0.01
N SER A 63 16.91 12.18 -0.13
CA SER A 63 16.69 11.15 -1.13
C SER A 63 15.46 10.33 -0.71
N ARG A 64 14.44 10.42 -1.53
CA ARG A 64 13.22 9.64 -1.34
C ARG A 64 13.45 8.26 -1.91
N ILE A 65 13.27 7.24 -1.07
CA ILE A 65 13.39 5.86 -1.52
C ILE A 65 12.00 5.26 -1.51
N TYR A 66 11.54 4.87 -2.69
CA TYR A 66 10.20 4.32 -2.86
C TYR A 66 10.21 2.83 -2.59
N PRO A 67 9.11 2.29 -2.01
CA PRO A 67 9.03 0.86 -1.76
C PRO A 67 8.92 0.07 -3.06
N LEU A 68 9.27 -1.22 -2.96
CA LEU A 68 9.04 -2.16 -4.04
C LEU A 68 7.55 -2.54 -4.06
N TRP A 69 7.00 -2.73 -5.24
CA TRP A 69 5.60 -3.12 -5.41
C TRP A 69 5.52 -4.56 -5.90
N ILE A 70 4.73 -5.37 -5.22
CA ILE A 70 4.43 -6.74 -5.65
C ILE A 70 2.94 -6.79 -5.93
N ILE A 71 2.57 -6.96 -7.19
CA ILE A 71 1.18 -6.97 -7.62
C ILE A 71 0.89 -8.34 -8.23
N ASP A 72 0.03 -9.12 -7.57
CA ASP A 72 -0.31 -10.48 -7.97
C ASP A 72 0.94 -11.34 -8.20
N GLY A 73 1.94 -11.18 -7.33
CA GLY A 73 3.17 -11.96 -7.37
C GLY A 73 4.26 -11.42 -8.28
N GLN A 74 4.01 -10.35 -9.02
CA GLN A 74 5.00 -9.74 -9.91
C GLN A 74 5.62 -8.51 -9.28
N GLN A 75 6.94 -8.35 -9.47
CA GLN A 75 7.70 -7.23 -8.93
C GLN A 75 7.69 -6.02 -9.86
N PHE A 76 7.49 -4.84 -9.27
CA PHE A 76 7.56 -3.58 -9.99
C PHE A 76 8.26 -2.55 -9.11
N ASN A 77 9.09 -1.70 -9.70
CA ASN A 77 9.71 -0.59 -8.98
C ASN A 77 8.70 0.54 -8.72
N SER A 78 7.66 0.61 -9.54
CA SER A 78 6.54 1.53 -9.36
C SER A 78 5.31 0.86 -9.95
N PRO A 79 4.09 1.28 -9.54
CA PRO A 79 2.88 0.69 -10.09
C PRO A 79 2.83 0.84 -11.60
N PRO A 80 2.58 -0.26 -12.34
CA PRO A 80 2.62 -0.22 -13.82
C PRO A 80 1.38 0.37 -14.48
N VAL A 81 0.31 0.59 -13.69
CA VAL A 81 -0.95 1.10 -14.20
C VAL A 81 -1.44 2.26 -13.34
N ASP A 82 -2.36 3.03 -13.90
CA ASP A 82 -2.96 4.15 -13.19
C ASP A 82 -3.78 3.67 -11.98
N VAL A 83 -3.79 4.48 -10.94
CA VAL A 83 -4.51 4.15 -9.71
C VAL A 83 -6.01 3.97 -9.96
N LEU A 84 -6.60 4.77 -10.82
CA LEU A 84 -8.03 4.67 -11.11
C LEU A 84 -8.37 3.37 -11.84
N ALA A 85 -7.43 2.81 -12.60
CA ALA A 85 -7.65 1.56 -13.29
C ALA A 85 -7.54 0.34 -12.37
N LEU A 86 -6.66 0.40 -11.38
CA LEU A 86 -6.36 -0.75 -10.53
C LEU A 86 -7.07 -0.73 -9.17
N SER A 87 -7.28 0.46 -8.59
CA SER A 87 -7.82 0.55 -7.23
C SER A 87 -9.15 -0.19 -7.04
N PRO A 88 -10.10 -0.17 -7.99
CA PRO A 88 -11.34 -0.93 -7.80
C PRO A 88 -11.15 -2.43 -7.78
N LEU A 89 -10.02 -2.93 -8.26
CA LEU A 89 -9.73 -4.37 -8.35
C LEU A 89 -8.96 -4.90 -7.15
N ILE A 90 -8.41 -4.01 -6.30
CA ILE A 90 -7.58 -4.44 -5.17
C ILE A 90 -8.45 -5.12 -4.12
N ARG A 91 -8.03 -6.31 -3.70
CA ARG A 91 -8.73 -7.10 -2.69
C ARG A 91 -7.94 -7.26 -1.40
N LYS A 92 -6.61 -7.12 -1.47
CA LYS A 92 -5.76 -7.27 -0.29
C LYS A 92 -4.54 -6.38 -0.40
N VAL A 93 -4.17 -5.76 0.71
CA VAL A 93 -2.97 -4.92 0.82
C VAL A 93 -2.14 -5.42 1.99
N ARG A 94 -0.85 -5.63 1.76
CA ARG A 94 0.09 -5.97 2.82
C ARG A 94 1.29 -5.02 2.73
N ILE A 95 1.73 -4.55 3.87
CA ILE A 95 2.87 -3.65 3.95
C ILE A 95 3.98 -4.36 4.71
N LEU A 96 5.12 -4.54 4.09
CA LEU A 96 6.26 -5.23 4.67
C LEU A 96 7.40 -4.24 4.83
N VAL A 97 7.76 -3.94 6.07
CA VAL A 97 8.85 -2.98 6.37
C VAL A 97 9.93 -3.60 7.23
N ASN A 98 9.68 -4.76 7.80
CA ASN A 98 10.64 -5.48 8.64
C ASN A 98 11.70 -6.14 7.76
N ALA A 99 12.98 -6.03 8.13
CA ALA A 99 14.06 -6.63 7.36
C ALA A 99 13.87 -8.12 7.12
N ALA A 100 13.37 -8.85 8.12
CA ALA A 100 13.12 -10.28 7.98
C ALA A 100 12.09 -10.58 6.89
N GLU A 101 11.11 -9.69 6.70
CA GLU A 101 10.08 -9.86 5.69
C GLU A 101 10.52 -9.42 4.30
N THR A 102 11.38 -8.39 4.22
CA THR A 102 11.77 -7.80 2.94
C THR A 102 13.05 -8.39 2.36
N ASN A 103 13.79 -9.12 3.18
CA ASN A 103 15.12 -9.62 2.82
C ASN A 103 15.12 -10.50 1.57
N ARG A 104 14.03 -11.21 1.31
CA ARG A 104 13.89 -12.09 0.15
C ARG A 104 13.97 -11.35 -1.19
N TRP A 105 13.72 -10.04 -1.20
CA TRP A 105 13.77 -9.23 -2.42
C TRP A 105 15.05 -8.41 -2.56
N GLY A 106 15.97 -8.51 -1.58
CA GLY A 106 17.27 -7.85 -1.65
C GLY A 106 17.24 -6.35 -1.41
N LYS A 107 18.25 -5.67 -1.95
CA LYS A 107 18.43 -4.24 -1.72
C LYS A 107 17.30 -3.37 -2.25
N GLN A 108 16.62 -3.81 -3.29
CA GLN A 108 15.54 -3.04 -3.89
C GLN A 108 14.33 -2.93 -2.96
N ALA A 109 14.25 -3.78 -1.93
CA ALA A 109 13.17 -3.77 -0.95
C ALA A 109 13.54 -3.07 0.35
N ARG A 110 14.68 -2.39 0.40
CA ARG A 110 15.13 -1.74 1.64
C ARG A 110 14.19 -0.65 2.13
N ALA A 111 13.42 -0.04 1.24
CA ALA A 111 12.44 0.97 1.60
C ALA A 111 11.08 0.39 1.95
N GLY A 112 10.99 -0.94 2.03
CA GLY A 112 9.74 -1.64 2.29
C GLY A 112 9.13 -2.21 1.02
N VAL A 113 8.07 -3.00 1.19
CA VAL A 113 7.37 -3.64 0.08
C VAL A 113 5.88 -3.43 0.27
N ILE A 114 5.21 -3.06 -0.80
CA ILE A 114 3.75 -2.98 -0.84
C ILE A 114 3.25 -4.15 -1.68
N VAL A 115 2.50 -5.04 -1.06
CA VAL A 115 1.96 -6.23 -1.74
C VAL A 115 0.48 -6.01 -1.99
N LEU A 116 0.08 -6.10 -3.24
CA LEU A 116 -1.31 -5.97 -3.65
C LEU A 116 -1.78 -7.26 -4.29
N GLU A 117 -2.98 -7.69 -3.93
CA GLU A 117 -3.66 -8.80 -4.58
C GLU A 117 -4.95 -8.26 -5.17
N THR A 118 -5.19 -8.55 -6.45
CA THR A 118 -6.36 -8.05 -7.17
C THR A 118 -7.36 -9.15 -7.45
N ALA A 119 -8.57 -8.75 -7.79
CA ALA A 119 -9.60 -9.68 -8.25
C ALA A 119 -9.19 -10.26 -9.60
N ARG A 120 -9.34 -11.58 -9.73
CA ARG A 120 -9.06 -12.28 -10.97
C ARG A 120 -10.28 -13.05 -11.44
#